data_5d92044381be57e3b95de60ffe8eb67d
#
_entry.id   5d92044381be57e3b95de60ffe8eb67d
#
_cell.length_a   1.000
_cell.length_b   1.000
_cell.length_c   1.000
_cell.angle_alpha   90.00
_cell.angle_beta   90.00
_cell.angle_gamma   90.00
#
_symmetry.space_group_name_H-M   'P 1'
#
loop_
_entity.id
_entity.type
_entity.pdbx_description
1 polymer ?
#
loop_
_entity_poly.entity_id
_entity_poly.type
_entity_poly.pdbx_seq_one_letter_code
_entity_poly.pdbx_strand_id
1 'polypeptide(L)'
;MVSKPLYYLFIVLLLTCYGQTISQNNEGDKIFGFTLSPLIPIDYFGAGPLILENNYSNIELSSKIGYQFGMLMRNTKSKNITLESGILFCRRNFKFIGENNFIGSSNSDVGDFGYINYAFPLNALVFIQLSDNVHMNTSLGAELDFYASAVASKSSQNFIHHYSERARWINGSVNASIGLEFRDKDVGVFYIGSQVNIPISTILVTHFKYYYAGSGGDFDDYEGAFLRGNYFNIQLKYFLPLSMENTKN
;
A
#
# COMPACT_ATOMS: atom_id res chain seq x y z
N MET A 1 -17.88 7.90 -18.22
CA MET A 1 -18.93 6.93 -18.65
C MET A 1 -18.45 5.55 -18.21
N VAL A 2 -19.01 4.99 -17.13
CA VAL A 2 -18.63 3.65 -16.64
C VAL A 2 -19.17 2.63 -17.64
N SER A 3 -18.30 1.77 -18.17
CA SER A 3 -18.71 0.75 -19.15
C SER A 3 -19.69 -0.23 -18.51
N LYS A 4 -20.83 -0.45 -19.18
CA LYS A 4 -21.89 -1.38 -18.72
C LYS A 4 -21.38 -2.76 -18.24
N PRO A 5 -20.33 -3.39 -18.82
CA PRO A 5 -19.83 -4.67 -18.34
C PRO A 5 -19.23 -4.62 -16.94
N LEU A 6 -18.64 -3.50 -16.51
CA LEU A 6 -18.07 -3.35 -15.18
C LEU A 6 -19.14 -3.32 -14.09
N TYR A 7 -20.30 -2.74 -14.38
CA TYR A 7 -21.45 -2.73 -13.47
C TYR A 7 -22.02 -4.14 -13.25
N TYR A 8 -22.12 -4.95 -14.31
CA TYR A 8 -22.56 -6.33 -14.19
C TYR A 8 -21.57 -7.21 -13.42
N LEU A 9 -20.27 -7.00 -13.62
CA LEU A 9 -19.24 -7.70 -12.86
C LEU A 9 -19.34 -7.39 -11.36
N PHE A 10 -19.60 -6.14 -11.00
CA PHE A 10 -19.77 -5.71 -9.61
C PHE A 10 -21.04 -6.31 -8.98
N ILE A 11 -22.14 -6.38 -9.73
CA ILE A 11 -23.39 -7.02 -9.28
C ILE A 11 -23.20 -8.52 -9.10
N VAL A 12 -22.53 -9.21 -10.02
CA VAL A 12 -22.23 -10.64 -9.92
C VAL A 12 -21.33 -10.91 -8.71
N LEU A 13 -20.33 -10.06 -8.44
CA LEU A 13 -19.46 -10.17 -7.27
C LEU A 13 -20.26 -9.97 -5.95
N LEU A 14 -21.17 -9.02 -5.91
CA LEU A 14 -22.07 -8.81 -4.77
C LEU A 14 -23.02 -9.97 -4.57
N LEU A 15 -23.59 -10.54 -5.64
CA LEU A 15 -24.51 -11.68 -5.57
C LEU A 15 -23.79 -12.97 -5.14
N THR A 16 -22.53 -13.18 -5.54
CA THR A 16 -21.73 -14.32 -5.08
C THR A 16 -21.35 -14.19 -3.61
N CYS A 17 -21.11 -12.98 -3.11
CA CYS A 17 -20.94 -12.73 -1.67
C CYS A 17 -22.24 -13.00 -0.88
N TYR A 18 -23.41 -12.67 -1.43
CA TYR A 18 -24.71 -12.93 -0.78
C TYR A 18 -25.08 -14.42 -0.75
N GLY A 19 -24.70 -15.19 -1.78
CA GLY A 19 -24.99 -16.63 -1.85
C GLY A 19 -24.21 -17.50 -0.85
N GLN A 20 -23.13 -16.98 -0.26
CA GLN A 20 -22.34 -17.72 0.73
C GLN A 20 -22.85 -17.59 2.18
N THR A 21 -23.84 -16.73 2.43
CA THR A 21 -24.44 -16.60 3.77
C THR A 21 -25.49 -17.67 4.08
N ILE A 22 -25.81 -18.57 3.16
CA ILE A 22 -26.88 -19.60 3.32
C ILE A 22 -26.31 -21.03 3.49
N SER A 23 -24.98 -21.22 3.46
CA SER A 23 -24.40 -22.54 3.74
C SER A 23 -24.16 -22.68 5.25
N GLN A 24 -25.09 -23.28 5.91
CA GLN A 24 -25.07 -23.64 7.33
C GLN A 24 -24.00 -24.70 7.66
N ASN A 25 -23.48 -24.57 8.90
CA ASN A 25 -22.78 -25.58 9.70
C ASN A 25 -21.30 -25.84 9.40
N ASN A 26 -20.52 -24.78 9.58
CA ASN A 26 -19.23 -24.76 10.30
C ASN A 26 -18.86 -23.27 10.39
N GLU A 27 -19.39 -22.57 11.39
CA GLU A 27 -18.98 -21.21 11.70
C GLU A 27 -17.53 -21.25 12.19
N GLY A 28 -16.60 -21.02 11.27
CA GLY A 28 -15.25 -20.69 11.65
C GLY A 28 -15.26 -19.38 12.44
N ASP A 29 -14.52 -19.34 13.52
CA ASP A 29 -14.41 -18.16 14.38
C ASP A 29 -14.00 -16.94 13.56
N LYS A 30 -14.84 -15.92 13.58
CA LYS A 30 -14.55 -14.63 12.95
C LYS A 30 -14.03 -13.66 14.00
N ILE A 31 -12.82 -13.16 13.79
CA ILE A 31 -12.23 -12.18 14.69
C ILE A 31 -11.91 -10.90 13.92
N PHE A 32 -12.17 -9.77 14.57
CA PHE A 32 -11.88 -8.43 14.03
C PHE A 32 -10.67 -7.83 14.71
N GLY A 33 -9.92 -7.05 13.97
CA GLY A 33 -8.71 -6.43 14.48
C GLY A 33 -8.30 -5.18 13.70
N PHE A 34 -7.21 -4.61 14.16
CA PHE A 34 -6.61 -3.41 13.61
C PHE A 34 -5.16 -3.68 13.26
N THR A 35 -4.65 -2.94 12.29
CA THR A 35 -3.24 -2.97 11.91
C THR A 35 -2.66 -1.58 11.80
N LEU A 36 -1.39 -1.47 12.14
CA LEU A 36 -0.56 -0.28 11.93
C LEU A 36 0.81 -0.73 11.46
N SER A 37 1.33 -0.10 10.41
CA SER A 37 2.60 -0.52 9.79
C SER A 37 3.31 0.67 9.15
N PRO A 38 4.58 0.92 9.43
CA PRO A 38 5.42 1.75 8.57
C PRO A 38 5.66 1.03 7.24
N LEU A 39 5.64 1.77 6.14
CA LEU A 39 5.95 1.31 4.80
C LEU A 39 7.37 1.75 4.45
N ILE A 40 8.29 0.81 4.36
CA ILE A 40 9.70 1.04 4.05
C ILE A 40 9.89 0.71 2.57
N PRO A 41 10.21 1.70 1.71
CA PRO A 41 10.44 1.46 0.30
C PRO A 41 11.57 0.46 0.08
N ILE A 42 11.45 -0.36 -0.96
CA ILE A 42 12.51 -1.26 -1.41
C ILE A 42 12.79 -1.00 -2.88
N ASP A 43 14.07 -0.94 -3.23
CA ASP A 43 14.54 -0.58 -4.57
C ASP A 43 14.57 -1.76 -5.55
N TYR A 44 14.17 -2.95 -5.11
CA TYR A 44 14.11 -4.14 -5.94
C TYR A 44 12.91 -4.12 -6.91
N PHE A 45 13.00 -4.92 -7.94
CA PHE A 45 11.96 -5.11 -8.97
C PHE A 45 11.59 -3.81 -9.71
N GLY A 46 12.59 -2.94 -9.95
CA GLY A 46 12.43 -1.72 -10.71
C GLY A 46 11.70 -0.58 -9.95
N ALA A 47 11.82 -0.56 -8.63
CA ALA A 47 11.27 0.49 -7.77
C ALA A 47 12.34 1.42 -7.16
N GLY A 48 13.58 1.35 -7.66
CA GLY A 48 14.67 2.23 -7.23
C GLY A 48 14.43 3.70 -7.58
N PRO A 49 15.34 4.59 -7.14
CA PRO A 49 15.28 6.01 -7.47
C PRO A 49 15.22 6.22 -8.98
N LEU A 50 14.38 7.15 -9.42
CA LEU A 50 14.27 7.58 -10.80
C LEU A 50 15.13 8.82 -11.01
N ILE A 51 16.05 8.75 -11.97
CA ILE A 51 16.85 9.89 -12.38
C ILE A 51 16.34 10.34 -13.74
N LEU A 52 15.88 11.57 -13.80
CA LEU A 52 15.40 12.24 -15.02
C LEU A 52 16.41 13.29 -15.39
N GLU A 53 17.06 13.11 -16.54
CA GLU A 53 18.11 14.01 -17.03
C GLU A 53 17.64 14.77 -18.25
N ASN A 54 17.95 16.05 -18.29
CA ASN A 54 17.79 16.89 -19.46
C ASN A 54 19.08 17.72 -19.68
N ASN A 55 19.11 18.56 -20.69
CA ASN A 55 20.31 19.29 -21.12
C ASN A 55 20.92 20.16 -20.01
N TYR A 56 20.12 20.72 -19.12
CA TYR A 56 20.54 21.71 -18.14
C TYR A 56 20.09 21.42 -16.72
N SER A 57 19.23 20.43 -16.51
CA SER A 57 18.75 20.06 -15.18
C SER A 57 18.58 18.56 -15.03
N ASN A 58 18.68 18.10 -13.79
CA ASN A 58 18.45 16.71 -13.39
C ASN A 58 17.43 16.70 -12.28
N ILE A 59 16.52 15.72 -12.29
CA ILE A 59 15.59 15.49 -11.18
C ILE A 59 15.75 14.05 -10.71
N GLU A 60 16.08 13.89 -9.45
CA GLU A 60 16.08 12.60 -8.75
C GLU A 60 14.79 12.47 -7.95
N LEU A 61 14.04 11.40 -8.20
CA LEU A 61 12.83 11.06 -7.47
C LEU A 61 13.05 9.78 -6.67
N SER A 62 12.91 9.85 -5.36
CA SER A 62 13.12 8.75 -4.43
C SER A 62 11.93 8.53 -3.52
N SER A 63 11.70 7.27 -3.13
CA SER A 63 10.66 6.90 -2.18
C SER A 63 11.09 7.19 -0.74
N LYS A 64 10.15 7.61 0.11
CA LYS A 64 10.33 7.85 1.55
C LYS A 64 9.47 6.87 2.35
N ILE A 65 9.78 6.73 3.63
CA ILE A 65 8.94 5.95 4.55
C ILE A 65 7.53 6.50 4.56
N GLY A 66 6.58 5.61 4.31
CA GLY A 66 5.15 5.85 4.41
C GLY A 66 4.55 5.17 5.63
N TYR A 67 3.23 5.07 5.65
CA TYR A 67 2.51 4.33 6.68
C TYR A 67 1.21 3.73 6.15
N GLN A 68 0.76 2.70 6.84
CA GLN A 68 -0.47 1.98 6.57
C GLN A 68 -1.18 1.67 7.88
N PHE A 69 -2.48 1.84 7.90
CA PHE A 69 -3.32 1.41 9.02
C PHE A 69 -4.70 0.99 8.51
N GLY A 70 -5.41 0.18 9.28
CA GLY A 70 -6.75 -0.23 8.90
C GLY A 70 -7.35 -1.29 9.77
N MET A 71 -8.46 -1.83 9.28
CA MET A 71 -9.23 -2.88 9.95
C MET A 71 -9.05 -4.20 9.22
N LEU A 72 -8.92 -5.27 9.98
CA LEU A 72 -8.78 -6.62 9.48
C LEU A 72 -9.88 -7.51 10.05
N MET A 73 -10.22 -8.51 9.28
CA MET A 73 -11.11 -9.59 9.67
C MET A 73 -10.44 -10.92 9.31
N ARG A 74 -10.40 -11.82 10.25
CA ARG A 74 -9.97 -13.21 10.05
C ARG A 74 -11.15 -14.15 10.12
N ASN A 75 -11.13 -15.15 9.26
CA ASN A 75 -12.09 -16.25 9.25
C ASN A 75 -11.32 -17.56 9.22
N THR A 76 -11.38 -18.31 10.31
CA THR A 76 -10.71 -19.60 10.45
C THR A 76 -11.58 -20.69 9.82
N LYS A 77 -11.23 -21.11 8.59
CA LYS A 77 -11.97 -22.13 7.84
C LYS A 77 -11.59 -23.56 8.22
N SER A 78 -10.37 -23.77 8.73
CA SER A 78 -9.87 -25.07 9.18
C SER A 78 -8.85 -24.89 10.30
N LYS A 79 -8.46 -25.97 10.96
CA LYS A 79 -7.45 -25.91 12.04
C LYS A 79 -6.11 -25.28 11.59
N ASN A 80 -5.78 -25.35 10.31
CA ASN A 80 -4.46 -24.96 9.80
C ASN A 80 -4.49 -23.75 8.87
N ILE A 81 -5.65 -23.35 8.35
CA ILE A 81 -5.75 -22.27 7.35
C ILE A 81 -6.77 -21.24 7.81
N THR A 82 -6.34 -20.01 7.92
CA THR A 82 -7.17 -18.84 8.20
C THR A 82 -7.10 -17.89 7.02
N LEU A 83 -8.24 -17.34 6.63
CA LEU A 83 -8.31 -16.26 5.66
C LEU A 83 -8.35 -14.92 6.40
N GLU A 84 -7.50 -13.98 6.00
CA GLU A 84 -7.48 -12.62 6.51
C GLU A 84 -7.81 -11.67 5.37
N SER A 85 -8.76 -10.78 5.60
CA SER A 85 -9.13 -9.70 4.69
C SER A 85 -9.35 -8.41 5.46
N GLY A 86 -9.52 -7.28 4.76
CA GLY A 86 -9.72 -6.02 5.44
C GLY A 86 -9.78 -4.83 4.53
N ILE A 87 -9.70 -3.65 5.13
CA ILE A 87 -9.61 -2.36 4.46
C ILE A 87 -8.47 -1.59 5.10
N LEU A 88 -7.49 -1.20 4.28
CA LEU A 88 -6.29 -0.51 4.72
C LEU A 88 -6.19 0.84 4.02
N PHE A 89 -5.86 1.86 4.78
CA PHE A 89 -5.42 3.15 4.29
C PHE A 89 -3.90 3.12 4.19
N CYS A 90 -3.36 3.43 3.02
CA CYS A 90 -1.93 3.45 2.75
C CYS A 90 -1.53 4.83 2.26
N ARG A 91 -0.48 5.40 2.85
CA ARG A 91 0.16 6.61 2.37
C ARG A 91 1.63 6.33 2.04
N ARG A 92 1.97 6.49 0.78
CA ARG A 92 3.34 6.45 0.28
C ARG A 92 3.87 7.87 0.16
N ASN A 93 5.10 8.10 0.60
CA ASN A 93 5.74 9.39 0.51
C ASN A 93 6.92 9.33 -0.45
N PHE A 94 7.12 10.41 -1.17
CA PHE A 94 8.18 10.56 -2.17
C PHE A 94 8.90 11.89 -1.96
N LYS A 95 10.17 11.93 -2.32
CA LYS A 95 11.01 13.13 -2.31
C LYS A 95 11.59 13.30 -3.71
N PHE A 96 11.61 14.52 -4.20
CA PHE A 96 12.32 14.87 -5.42
C PHE A 96 13.35 15.95 -5.13
N ILE A 97 14.48 15.85 -5.80
CA ILE A 97 15.58 16.80 -5.74
C ILE A 97 15.88 17.16 -7.18
N GLY A 98 15.89 18.43 -7.49
CA GLY A 98 16.32 18.92 -8.80
C GLY A 98 17.58 19.73 -8.65
N GLU A 99 18.51 19.53 -9.58
CA GLU A 99 19.77 20.26 -9.70
C GLU A 99 19.84 20.93 -11.05
N ASN A 100 20.28 22.17 -11.06
CA ASN A 100 20.51 22.94 -12.27
C ASN A 100 22.00 23.01 -12.57
N ASN A 101 22.36 22.57 -13.77
CA ASN A 101 23.75 22.62 -14.30
C ASN A 101 23.94 23.76 -15.31
N PHE A 102 23.05 24.75 -15.33
CA PHE A 102 23.19 25.89 -16.23
C PHE A 102 24.40 26.76 -15.85
N ILE A 103 25.18 27.19 -16.84
CA ILE A 103 26.43 27.93 -16.66
C ILE A 103 26.20 29.16 -15.78
N GLY A 104 26.78 29.18 -14.59
CA GLY A 104 26.77 30.32 -13.66
C GLY A 104 25.85 30.20 -12.44
N SER A 105 25.00 29.21 -12.32
CA SER A 105 24.18 28.99 -11.12
C SER A 105 23.95 27.51 -10.88
N SER A 106 24.68 26.93 -9.94
CA SER A 106 24.33 25.60 -9.39
C SER A 106 23.33 25.78 -8.26
N ASN A 107 22.05 25.56 -8.53
CA ASN A 107 21.00 25.62 -7.54
C ASN A 107 20.35 24.25 -7.40
N SER A 108 20.22 23.79 -6.16
CA SER A 108 19.47 22.59 -5.82
C SER A 108 18.16 22.98 -5.15
N ASP A 109 17.06 22.38 -5.59
CA ASP A 109 15.75 22.57 -4.99
C ASP A 109 15.11 21.23 -4.64
N VAL A 110 14.39 21.19 -3.52
CA VAL A 110 13.86 19.96 -2.92
C VAL A 110 12.37 20.09 -2.67
N GLY A 111 11.64 19.05 -3.03
CA GLY A 111 10.23 18.95 -2.70
C GLY A 111 9.84 17.54 -2.29
N ASP A 112 8.64 17.41 -1.77
CA ASP A 112 8.05 16.12 -1.47
C ASP A 112 6.55 16.07 -1.75
N PHE A 113 6.03 14.87 -1.86
CA PHE A 113 4.60 14.63 -1.98
C PHE A 113 4.21 13.30 -1.36
N GLY A 114 2.96 13.19 -0.95
CA GLY A 114 2.37 11.96 -0.47
C GLY A 114 1.27 11.47 -1.40
N TYR A 115 1.20 10.16 -1.61
CA TYR A 115 0.18 9.55 -2.43
C TYR A 115 -0.59 8.49 -1.65
N ILE A 116 -1.91 8.51 -1.78
CA ILE A 116 -2.84 7.71 -0.98
C ILE A 116 -3.49 6.64 -1.84
N ASN A 117 -3.60 5.43 -1.28
CA ASN A 117 -4.45 4.37 -1.80
C ASN A 117 -5.21 3.67 -0.66
N TYR A 118 -6.34 3.07 -1.01
CA TYR A 118 -7.06 2.13 -0.18
C TYR A 118 -6.79 0.73 -0.69
N ALA A 119 -6.38 -0.16 0.22
CA ALA A 119 -6.02 -1.53 -0.12
C ALA A 119 -6.99 -2.53 0.52
N PHE A 120 -7.31 -3.58 -0.23
CA PHE A 120 -8.19 -4.67 0.19
C PHE A 120 -7.40 -5.98 0.09
N PRO A 121 -6.72 -6.38 1.16
CA PRO A 121 -5.95 -7.61 1.19
C PRO A 121 -6.86 -8.85 1.26
N LEU A 122 -6.37 -9.93 0.66
CA LEU A 122 -6.90 -11.28 0.84
C LEU A 122 -5.71 -12.22 1.02
N ASN A 123 -5.46 -12.64 2.26
CA ASN A 123 -4.31 -13.43 2.67
C ASN A 123 -4.75 -14.80 3.19
N ALA A 124 -4.04 -15.83 2.78
CA ALA A 124 -4.11 -17.15 3.39
C ALA A 124 -2.99 -17.28 4.42
N LEU A 125 -3.35 -17.56 5.67
CA LEU A 125 -2.45 -17.66 6.80
C LEU A 125 -2.28 -19.11 7.20
N VAL A 126 -1.04 -19.50 7.49
CA VAL A 126 -0.67 -20.78 8.08
C VAL A 126 0.03 -20.53 9.41
N PHE A 127 -0.36 -21.29 10.44
CA PHE A 127 0.17 -21.16 11.79
C PHE A 127 1.00 -22.38 12.19
N ILE A 128 2.12 -22.13 12.83
CA ILE A 128 2.97 -23.13 13.47
C ILE A 128 3.02 -22.80 14.95
N GLN A 129 2.52 -23.69 15.79
CA GLN A 129 2.55 -23.51 17.24
C GLN A 129 3.97 -23.69 17.76
N LEU A 130 4.49 -22.66 18.44
CA LEU A 130 5.81 -22.69 19.09
C LEU A 130 5.70 -22.97 20.60
N SER A 131 4.64 -22.46 21.22
CA SER A 131 4.29 -22.73 22.62
C SER A 131 2.77 -22.57 22.79
N ASP A 132 2.26 -22.74 24.02
CA ASP A 132 0.82 -22.67 24.29
C ASP A 132 0.17 -21.37 23.81
N ASN A 133 0.88 -20.24 23.95
CA ASN A 133 0.36 -18.92 23.63
C ASN A 133 1.09 -18.26 22.44
N VAL A 134 2.13 -18.88 21.87
CA VAL A 134 2.95 -18.29 20.81
C VAL A 134 2.87 -19.12 19.55
N HIS A 135 2.53 -18.47 18.44
CA HIS A 135 2.45 -19.08 17.12
C HIS A 135 3.31 -18.31 16.14
N MET A 136 4.04 -19.00 15.29
CA MET A 136 4.59 -18.40 14.08
C MET A 136 3.48 -18.38 13.03
N ASN A 137 3.34 -17.24 12.37
CA ASN A 137 2.34 -17.02 11.35
C ASN A 137 3.04 -16.66 10.04
N THR A 138 2.74 -17.39 8.99
CA THR A 138 3.17 -17.07 7.63
C THR A 138 1.95 -16.85 6.75
N SER A 139 2.02 -15.90 5.83
CA SER A 139 0.94 -15.69 4.88
C SER A 139 1.44 -15.43 3.46
N LEU A 140 0.59 -15.80 2.53
CA LEU A 140 0.70 -15.44 1.12
C LEU A 140 -0.67 -14.89 0.69
N GLY A 141 -0.66 -13.80 -0.10
CA GLY A 141 -1.90 -13.20 -0.52
C GLY A 141 -1.78 -12.27 -1.71
N ALA A 142 -2.93 -11.75 -2.07
CA ALA A 142 -3.10 -10.70 -3.06
C ALA A 142 -3.83 -9.51 -2.44
N GLU A 143 -3.67 -8.36 -3.06
CA GLU A 143 -4.28 -7.12 -2.60
C GLU A 143 -4.83 -6.35 -3.80
N LEU A 144 -6.00 -5.76 -3.65
CA LEU A 144 -6.59 -4.83 -4.61
C LEU A 144 -6.40 -3.41 -4.09
N ASP A 145 -5.68 -2.60 -4.85
CA ASP A 145 -5.36 -1.22 -4.53
C ASP A 145 -6.22 -0.25 -5.32
N PHE A 146 -6.89 0.67 -4.64
CA PHE A 146 -7.68 1.75 -5.23
C PHE A 146 -6.95 3.08 -5.01
N TYR A 147 -6.46 3.68 -6.08
CA TYR A 147 -5.62 4.87 -6.04
C TYR A 147 -6.41 6.18 -6.13
N ALA A 148 -5.97 7.19 -5.38
CA ALA A 148 -6.42 8.57 -5.52
C ALA A 148 -6.19 9.07 -6.96
N SER A 149 -6.81 10.20 -7.35
CA SER A 149 -6.79 10.65 -8.75
C SER A 149 -5.44 11.22 -9.15
N ALA A 150 -5.02 12.29 -8.51
CA ALA A 150 -3.82 13.01 -8.84
C ALA A 150 -3.28 13.74 -7.60
N VAL A 151 -2.01 14.09 -7.63
CA VAL A 151 -1.35 14.94 -6.64
C VAL A 151 -0.42 15.90 -7.34
N ALA A 152 -0.43 17.16 -6.90
CA ALA A 152 0.49 18.18 -7.33
C ALA A 152 1.23 18.77 -6.15
N SER A 153 2.50 19.11 -6.33
CA SER A 153 3.32 19.78 -5.33
C SER A 153 4.35 20.69 -6.00
N LYS A 154 4.98 21.51 -5.20
CA LYS A 154 6.08 22.36 -5.63
C LYS A 154 7.25 22.18 -4.69
N SER A 155 8.44 22.39 -5.20
CA SER A 155 9.66 22.42 -4.41
C SER A 155 9.72 23.64 -3.48
N SER A 156 10.62 23.63 -2.51
CA SER A 156 10.74 24.65 -1.48
C SER A 156 11.04 26.05 -2.02
N GLN A 157 11.83 26.14 -3.09
CA GLN A 157 12.13 27.41 -3.77
C GLN A 157 11.23 27.67 -4.99
N ASN A 158 10.25 26.78 -5.24
CA ASN A 158 9.27 26.89 -6.31
C ASN A 158 9.84 26.79 -7.75
N PHE A 159 11.06 26.27 -7.90
CA PHE A 159 11.64 26.03 -9.22
C PHE A 159 11.12 24.75 -9.86
N ILE A 160 10.69 23.77 -9.05
CA ILE A 160 10.19 22.50 -9.56
C ILE A 160 8.69 22.38 -9.28
N HIS A 161 7.92 22.23 -10.35
CA HIS A 161 6.51 21.92 -10.26
C HIS A 161 6.33 20.43 -10.60
N HIS A 162 5.73 19.71 -9.67
CA HIS A 162 5.44 18.30 -9.77
C HIS A 162 3.95 18.07 -9.96
N TYR A 163 3.62 17.12 -10.85
CA TYR A 163 2.29 16.59 -11.02
C TYR A 163 2.37 15.08 -11.25
N SER A 164 1.65 14.32 -10.45
CA SER A 164 1.52 12.86 -10.63
C SER A 164 0.07 12.47 -10.73
N GLU A 165 -0.21 11.54 -11.62
CA GLU A 165 -1.51 10.93 -11.74
C GLU A 165 -1.42 9.40 -11.59
N ARG A 166 -2.53 8.78 -11.23
CA ARG A 166 -2.59 7.32 -11.16
C ARG A 166 -2.41 6.72 -12.54
N ALA A 167 -1.54 5.71 -12.64
CA ALA A 167 -1.42 4.94 -13.88
C ALA A 167 -2.72 4.16 -14.18
N ARG A 168 -3.38 3.68 -13.12
CA ARG A 168 -4.67 2.97 -13.18
C ARG A 168 -5.49 3.26 -11.92
N TRP A 169 -6.79 3.23 -12.04
CA TRP A 169 -7.70 3.38 -10.90
C TRP A 169 -7.61 2.22 -9.92
N ILE A 170 -7.52 1.00 -10.45
CA ILE A 170 -7.36 -0.24 -9.67
C ILE A 170 -6.07 -0.91 -10.13
N ASN A 171 -5.28 -1.37 -9.16
CA ASN A 171 -4.10 -2.19 -9.39
C ASN A 171 -4.18 -3.42 -8.49
N GLY A 172 -3.47 -4.48 -8.86
CA GLY A 172 -3.25 -5.64 -8.01
C GLY A 172 -1.86 -5.63 -7.43
N SER A 173 -1.68 -6.17 -6.24
CA SER A 173 -0.39 -6.48 -5.68
C SER A 173 -0.35 -7.88 -5.09
N VAL A 174 0.84 -8.47 -5.00
CA VAL A 174 1.09 -9.72 -4.28
C VAL A 174 1.85 -9.41 -3.01
N ASN A 175 1.53 -10.14 -1.95
CA ASN A 175 2.19 -9.96 -0.68
C ASN A 175 2.53 -11.30 -0.02
N ALA A 176 3.58 -11.29 0.79
CA ALA A 176 3.96 -12.40 1.64
C ALA A 176 4.42 -11.87 2.99
N SER A 177 4.03 -12.52 4.08
CA SER A 177 4.39 -12.11 5.42
C SER A 177 4.85 -13.27 6.29
N ILE A 178 5.63 -12.91 7.31
CA ILE A 178 6.05 -13.81 8.39
C ILE A 178 6.12 -13.03 9.70
N GLY A 179 5.69 -13.65 10.81
CA GLY A 179 5.75 -13.01 12.12
C GLY A 179 5.37 -13.95 13.26
N LEU A 180 5.28 -13.37 14.43
CA LEU A 180 4.89 -14.04 15.67
C LEU A 180 3.55 -13.51 16.15
N GLU A 181 2.74 -14.42 16.63
CA GLU A 181 1.41 -14.16 17.16
C GLU A 181 1.31 -14.65 18.59
N PHE A 182 0.89 -13.78 19.48
CA PHE A 182 0.65 -14.03 20.90
C PHE A 182 -0.85 -14.06 21.13
N ARG A 183 -1.36 -15.20 21.56
CA ARG A 183 -2.79 -15.43 21.80
C ARG A 183 -3.08 -15.50 23.28
N ASP A 184 -3.96 -14.63 23.71
CA ASP A 184 -4.50 -14.63 25.06
C ASP A 184 -6.03 -14.60 24.99
N LYS A 185 -6.70 -15.45 25.78
CA LYS A 185 -8.16 -15.60 25.71
C LYS A 185 -8.92 -14.37 26.19
N ASP A 186 -8.34 -13.65 27.17
CA ASP A 186 -8.98 -12.52 27.81
C ASP A 186 -8.60 -11.20 27.14
N VAL A 187 -7.37 -11.10 26.65
CA VAL A 187 -6.82 -9.86 26.09
C VAL A 187 -6.95 -9.82 24.56
N GLY A 188 -6.93 -10.97 23.88
CA GLY A 188 -7.01 -11.06 22.44
C GLY A 188 -5.71 -11.53 21.79
N VAL A 189 -5.50 -11.16 20.53
CA VAL A 189 -4.37 -11.64 19.73
C VAL A 189 -3.48 -10.48 19.29
N PHE A 190 -2.21 -10.54 19.66
CA PHE A 190 -1.19 -9.59 19.22
C PHE A 190 -0.27 -10.25 18.19
N TYR A 191 -0.04 -9.57 17.10
CA TYR A 191 0.88 -10.00 16.05
C TYR A 191 1.92 -8.94 15.79
N ILE A 192 3.17 -9.38 15.68
CA ILE A 192 4.29 -8.61 15.16
C ILE A 192 4.99 -9.41 14.07
N GLY A 193 5.20 -8.79 12.93
CA GLY A 193 5.83 -9.46 11.80
C GLY A 193 6.27 -8.49 10.72
N SER A 194 6.69 -9.05 9.61
CA SER A 194 7.11 -8.32 8.43
C SER A 194 6.37 -8.82 7.20
N GLN A 195 6.18 -7.92 6.24
CA GLN A 195 5.53 -8.21 4.97
C GLN A 195 6.28 -7.52 3.84
N VAL A 196 6.37 -8.18 2.71
CA VAL A 196 6.75 -7.60 1.41
C VAL A 196 5.49 -7.46 0.57
N ASN A 197 5.33 -6.31 -0.08
CA ASN A 197 4.25 -6.06 -1.02
C ASN A 197 4.83 -5.57 -2.35
N ILE A 198 4.40 -6.20 -3.45
CA ILE A 198 4.89 -5.94 -4.80
C ILE A 198 3.68 -5.68 -5.71
N PRO A 199 3.43 -4.42 -6.09
CA PRO A 199 2.43 -4.08 -7.10
C PRO A 199 2.73 -4.75 -8.44
N ILE A 200 1.71 -5.28 -9.09
CA ILE A 200 1.85 -5.97 -10.38
C ILE A 200 2.21 -4.97 -11.49
N SER A 201 1.72 -3.74 -11.39
CA SER A 201 1.99 -2.71 -12.39
C SER A 201 2.39 -1.37 -11.77
N THR A 202 2.79 -0.43 -12.62
CA THR A 202 3.05 0.97 -12.25
C THR A 202 1.88 1.56 -11.47
N ILE A 203 2.19 2.31 -10.42
CA ILE A 203 1.19 2.96 -9.57
C ILE A 203 0.92 4.41 -10.00
N LEU A 204 1.97 5.13 -10.40
CA LEU A 204 1.92 6.55 -10.77
C LEU A 204 2.64 6.80 -12.08
N VAL A 205 2.13 7.79 -12.81
CA VAL A 205 2.83 8.49 -13.89
C VAL A 205 3.12 9.90 -13.40
N THR A 206 4.38 10.30 -13.44
CA THR A 206 4.88 11.52 -12.82
C THR A 206 5.44 12.46 -13.89
N HIS A 207 5.13 13.73 -13.77
CA HIS A 207 5.58 14.81 -14.64
C HIS A 207 6.23 15.89 -13.78
N PHE A 208 7.31 16.48 -14.28
CA PHE A 208 7.99 17.59 -13.63
C PHE A 208 8.25 18.71 -14.62
N LYS A 209 8.20 19.96 -14.13
CA LYS A 209 8.69 21.15 -14.83
C LYS A 209 9.73 21.84 -13.96
N TYR A 210 10.91 22.03 -14.51
CA TYR A 210 12.00 22.77 -13.85
C TYR A 210 12.11 24.17 -14.47
N TYR A 211 11.83 25.19 -13.67
CA TYR A 211 11.90 26.60 -14.09
C TYR A 211 13.25 27.19 -13.74
N TYR A 212 13.93 27.81 -14.71
CA TYR A 212 15.21 28.45 -14.49
C TYR A 212 15.06 29.83 -13.89
N ALA A 213 15.86 30.13 -12.86
CA ALA A 213 15.90 31.44 -12.25
C ALA A 213 16.43 32.50 -13.26
N GLY A 214 15.66 33.56 -13.48
CA GLY A 214 16.06 34.67 -14.36
C GLY A 214 15.90 34.45 -15.88
N SER A 215 15.37 33.33 -16.30
CA SER A 215 15.23 32.98 -17.73
C SER A 215 13.98 33.56 -18.43
N GLY A 216 13.16 34.32 -17.70
CA GLY A 216 11.94 34.87 -18.29
C GLY A 216 10.82 33.85 -18.52
N GLY A 217 10.96 32.63 -17.95
CA GLY A 217 9.94 31.57 -18.01
C GLY A 217 10.38 30.32 -18.75
N ASP A 218 11.64 30.21 -19.16
CA ASP A 218 12.18 29.00 -19.76
C ASP A 218 12.18 27.84 -18.69
N PHE A 219 11.83 26.65 -19.15
CA PHE A 219 11.77 25.47 -18.31
C PHE A 219 12.11 24.21 -19.08
N ASP A 220 12.63 23.19 -18.34
CA ASP A 220 12.69 21.82 -18.82
C ASP A 220 11.42 21.08 -18.44
N ASP A 221 10.88 20.30 -19.35
CA ASP A 221 9.70 19.46 -19.15
C ASP A 221 10.12 18.00 -19.15
N TYR A 222 9.73 17.28 -18.07
CA TYR A 222 9.99 15.86 -17.89
C TYR A 222 8.67 15.12 -17.87
N GLU A 223 8.36 14.44 -18.96
CA GLU A 223 7.09 13.76 -19.14
C GLU A 223 7.19 12.25 -18.88
N GLY A 224 6.18 11.69 -18.21
CA GLY A 224 5.87 10.28 -18.24
C GLY A 224 6.82 9.36 -17.45
N ALA A 225 7.40 9.81 -16.35
CA ALA A 225 8.15 8.93 -15.45
C ALA A 225 7.22 7.96 -14.70
N PHE A 226 7.54 6.65 -14.76
CA PHE A 226 6.70 5.59 -14.21
C PHE A 226 7.23 5.13 -12.86
N LEU A 227 6.41 5.24 -11.81
CA LEU A 227 6.75 4.84 -10.45
C LEU A 227 6.13 3.48 -10.10
N ARG A 228 6.96 2.60 -9.56
CA ARG A 228 6.54 1.41 -8.82
C ARG A 228 6.58 1.70 -7.32
N GLY A 229 5.72 1.06 -6.56
CA GLY A 229 5.59 1.33 -5.13
C GLY A 229 5.82 0.09 -4.28
N ASN A 230 6.88 -0.66 -4.57
CA ASN A 230 7.24 -1.83 -3.77
C ASN A 230 7.64 -1.39 -2.37
N TYR A 231 7.21 -2.15 -1.37
CA TYR A 231 7.57 -1.84 0.00
C TYR A 231 7.70 -3.10 0.87
N PHE A 232 8.53 -2.96 1.88
CA PHE A 232 8.58 -3.81 3.04
C PHE A 232 7.88 -3.09 4.19
N ASN A 233 7.15 -3.81 5.03
CA ASN A 233 6.57 -3.21 6.22
C ASN A 233 6.80 -4.08 7.47
N ILE A 234 6.81 -3.41 8.62
CA ILE A 234 6.74 -4.06 9.92
C ILE A 234 5.30 -3.96 10.39
N GLN A 235 4.62 -5.09 10.48
CA GLN A 235 3.20 -5.15 10.83
C GLN A 235 3.01 -5.31 12.33
N LEU A 236 2.23 -4.43 12.90
CA LEU A 236 1.65 -4.59 14.23
C LEU A 236 0.14 -4.80 14.04
N LYS A 237 -0.38 -5.95 14.50
CA LYS A 237 -1.81 -6.23 14.44
C LYS A 237 -2.32 -6.59 15.82
N TYR A 238 -3.54 -6.16 16.12
CA TYR A 238 -4.27 -6.53 17.30
C TYR A 238 -5.66 -7.00 16.92
N PHE A 239 -6.04 -8.19 17.38
CA PHE A 239 -7.39 -8.73 17.20
C PHE A 239 -8.09 -8.83 18.53
N LEU A 240 -9.35 -8.42 18.55
CA LEU A 240 -10.20 -8.44 19.71
C LEU A 240 -10.42 -9.88 20.20
N PRO A 241 -10.54 -10.11 21.52
CA PRO A 241 -10.88 -11.42 22.05
C PRO A 241 -12.26 -11.85 21.53
N LEU A 242 -12.42 -13.14 21.29
CA LEU A 242 -13.74 -13.70 20.99
C LEU A 242 -14.62 -13.49 22.22
N SER A 243 -15.70 -12.74 22.06
CA SER A 243 -16.72 -12.64 23.08
C SER A 243 -17.27 -14.05 23.33
N MET A 244 -17.03 -14.63 24.51
CA MET A 244 -17.77 -15.81 24.91
C MET A 244 -19.22 -15.36 25.07
N GLU A 245 -20.03 -15.63 24.08
CA GLU A 245 -21.48 -15.58 24.24
C GLU A 245 -21.82 -16.56 25.35
N ASN A 246 -22.23 -16.02 26.50
CA ASN A 246 -22.75 -16.80 27.61
C ASN A 246 -23.94 -17.58 27.08
N THR A 247 -23.73 -18.82 26.66
CA THR A 247 -24.78 -19.82 26.53
C THR A 247 -25.29 -20.10 27.94
N LYS A 248 -26.16 -19.22 28.44
CA LYS A 248 -27.03 -19.54 29.54
C LYS A 248 -28.09 -20.50 29.02
N ASN A 249 -27.88 -21.75 29.24
CA ASN A 249 -28.96 -22.75 29.28
C ASN A 249 -29.82 -22.53 30.53
#